data_5c5553f5450d57b88ffdf7716843c41a
#
_entry.id   5c5553f5450d57b88ffdf7716843c41a
#
_cell.length_a   1.000
_cell.length_b   1.000
_cell.length_c   1.000
_cell.angle_alpha   90.00
_cell.angle_beta   90.00
_cell.angle_gamma   90.00
#
_symmetry.space_group_name_H-M   'P 1'
#
loop_
_entity.id
_entity.type
_entity.pdbx_description
1 polymer ?
#
loop_
_entity_poly.entity_id
_entity_poly.type
_entity_poly.pdbx_seq_one_letter_code
_entity_poly.pdbx_strand_id
1 'polypeptide(L)'
;IHIDEVEPLENILKRFGSGSMSHGALSAEAHETLAVGMNRIKGASCSGEGGEDSKRFKILPNGDSANSRVKQIASARFGVTVDYLNNANEIEIKMAQGAKPGEGGQLPGFKVTDEIARLRHSTKGVTLISPPPHHDIYSIEDLAQLIYDLKQINPGARVGVKLVASTGIGTIAAGVAKAKADIILISGHSGGTGASPQTSIKYAGIPWEMGLTEVNQILTLNNLRHNVTLRTDGGLKIGRDIVIAAMMGAEEYGLGTSSLVAMGCIMVRQCHSNTCPVGVCSQDKALRKKFTGTPEKVVSLFKFVATEVREILASLGFKSINEIIGRTDLLSQVNKGASNLDDLDLNPLLVQTDPGENLRFCKDKLINKVPDTLDEKIWSDINENINPNSKNNFNYEIEN
;
A
#
# COMPACT_ATOMS: atom_id res chain seq x y z
N ILE A 1 -31.44 3.11 -7.29
CA ILE A 1 -31.91 3.11 -5.89
C ILE A 1 -31.70 4.48 -5.25
N HIS A 2 -32.37 4.78 -4.14
CA HIS A 2 -32.11 6.00 -3.39
C HIS A 2 -30.74 5.94 -2.69
N ILE A 3 -30.04 7.09 -2.55
CA ILE A 3 -28.70 7.14 -1.96
C ILE A 3 -28.66 6.68 -0.49
N ASP A 4 -29.78 6.78 0.22
CA ASP A 4 -29.89 6.33 1.62
C ASP A 4 -29.92 4.80 1.75
N GLU A 5 -30.15 4.07 0.64
CA GLU A 5 -30.06 2.62 0.59
C GLU A 5 -28.63 2.12 0.38
N VAL A 6 -27.70 3.03 -0.02
CA VAL A 6 -26.29 2.72 -0.22
C VAL A 6 -25.56 2.77 1.13
N GLU A 7 -24.61 1.87 1.31
CA GLU A 7 -23.79 1.79 2.53
C GLU A 7 -23.32 3.16 3.06
N PRO A 8 -23.22 3.33 4.39
CA PRO A 8 -22.81 4.59 4.99
C PRO A 8 -21.43 5.06 4.49
N LEU A 9 -21.26 6.38 4.40
CA LEU A 9 -20.02 7.04 3.97
C LEU A 9 -18.80 6.51 4.73
N GLU A 10 -18.94 6.27 6.02
CA GLU A 10 -17.88 5.79 6.91
C GLU A 10 -17.33 4.43 6.53
N ASN A 11 -18.14 3.57 5.88
CA ASN A 11 -17.68 2.26 5.43
C ASN A 11 -16.76 2.39 4.19
N ILE A 12 -17.09 3.34 3.32
CA ILE A 12 -16.27 3.65 2.13
C ILE A 12 -14.97 4.33 2.56
N LEU A 13 -15.03 5.28 3.50
CA LEU A 13 -13.86 6.01 3.99
C LEU A 13 -12.78 5.09 4.59
N LYS A 14 -13.15 3.99 5.25
CA LYS A 14 -12.22 3.02 5.80
C LYS A 14 -11.40 2.27 4.75
N ARG A 15 -11.83 2.27 3.49
CA ARG A 15 -11.15 1.61 2.37
C ARG A 15 -10.06 2.47 1.75
N PHE A 16 -9.93 3.73 2.16
CA PHE A 16 -8.94 4.64 1.58
C PHE A 16 -7.59 4.61 2.31
N GLY A 17 -6.52 4.66 1.50
CA GLY A 17 -5.16 4.90 1.91
C GLY A 17 -4.56 6.14 1.25
N SER A 18 -3.53 6.71 1.87
CA SER A 18 -2.86 7.91 1.34
C SER A 18 -1.83 7.62 0.25
N GLY A 19 -1.54 6.37 -0.05
CA GLY A 19 -0.33 6.00 -0.75
C GLY A 19 0.93 6.16 0.12
N SER A 20 2.01 5.49 -0.27
CA SER A 20 3.26 5.45 0.50
C SER A 20 4.15 6.65 0.20
N MET A 21 4.32 7.55 1.16
CA MET A 21 5.13 8.78 1.03
C MET A 21 5.93 9.00 2.32
N SER A 22 7.27 8.97 2.22
CA SER A 22 8.13 9.04 3.39
C SER A 22 8.34 10.45 3.95
N HIS A 23 8.55 10.55 5.27
CA HIS A 23 9.17 11.74 5.86
C HIS A 23 10.61 11.85 5.34
N GLY A 24 10.91 12.96 4.74
CA GLY A 24 12.14 13.19 3.96
C GLY A 24 11.84 13.44 2.48
N ALA A 25 10.96 12.67 1.86
CA ALA A 25 10.31 13.05 0.60
C ALA A 25 9.30 14.17 0.84
N LEU A 26 8.41 14.02 1.84
CA LEU A 26 7.55 15.08 2.34
C LEU A 26 8.23 15.85 3.49
N SER A 27 7.78 17.07 3.74
CA SER A 27 8.06 17.79 4.98
C SER A 27 7.40 17.10 6.18
N ALA A 28 7.90 17.33 7.40
CA ALA A 28 7.29 16.80 8.61
C ALA A 28 5.82 17.25 8.73
N GLU A 29 5.56 18.53 8.47
CA GLU A 29 4.24 19.15 8.55
C GLU A 29 3.24 18.47 7.62
N ALA A 30 3.62 18.25 6.37
CA ALA A 30 2.75 17.58 5.39
C ALA A 30 2.51 16.12 5.76
N HIS A 31 3.54 15.41 6.21
CA HIS A 31 3.45 14.00 6.59
C HIS A 31 2.56 13.79 7.82
N GLU A 32 2.68 14.65 8.84
CA GLU A 32 1.86 14.61 10.05
C GLU A 32 0.41 15.01 9.76
N THR A 33 0.20 16.10 9.00
CA THR A 33 -1.14 16.55 8.58
C THR A 33 -1.91 15.43 7.86
N LEU A 34 -1.22 14.74 6.93
CA LEU A 34 -1.82 13.63 6.20
C LEU A 34 -2.23 12.48 7.13
N ALA A 35 -1.35 12.10 8.05
CA ALA A 35 -1.64 11.02 9.00
C ALA A 35 -2.84 11.37 9.90
N VAL A 36 -2.89 12.59 10.44
CA VAL A 36 -4.03 13.06 11.24
C VAL A 36 -5.33 13.03 10.44
N GLY A 37 -5.33 13.57 9.21
CA GLY A 37 -6.52 13.58 8.36
C GLY A 37 -7.03 12.18 8.06
N MET A 38 -6.14 11.25 7.72
CA MET A 38 -6.50 9.85 7.45
C MET A 38 -7.01 9.14 8.71
N ASN A 39 -6.41 9.37 9.87
CA ASN A 39 -6.88 8.77 11.13
C ASN A 39 -8.28 9.26 11.50
N ARG A 40 -8.62 10.54 11.29
CA ARG A 40 -9.95 11.09 11.55
C ARG A 40 -11.05 10.43 10.74
N ILE A 41 -10.75 10.01 9.50
CA ILE A 41 -11.72 9.27 8.64
C ILE A 41 -11.65 7.75 8.83
N LYS A 42 -10.82 7.26 9.76
CA LYS A 42 -10.51 5.82 9.95
C LYS A 42 -9.91 5.13 8.72
N GLY A 43 -9.36 5.92 7.79
CA GLY A 43 -8.55 5.45 6.68
C GLY A 43 -7.11 5.14 7.13
N ALA A 44 -6.22 4.85 6.19
CA ALA A 44 -4.85 4.47 6.47
C ALA A 44 -3.84 5.40 5.82
N SER A 45 -2.99 6.08 6.59
CA SER A 45 -1.78 6.72 6.07
C SER A 45 -0.63 5.73 6.10
N CYS A 46 0.25 5.80 5.09
CA CYS A 46 1.47 5.01 5.06
C CYS A 46 2.69 5.89 5.38
N SER A 47 3.54 5.42 6.30
CA SER A 47 4.76 6.12 6.69
C SER A 47 5.76 6.29 5.54
N GLY A 48 5.66 5.47 4.49
CA GLY A 48 6.71 5.32 3.49
C GLY A 48 7.99 4.71 4.06
N GLU A 49 8.98 4.49 3.22
CA GLU A 49 10.30 4.01 3.65
C GLU A 49 11.10 5.13 4.32
N GLY A 50 11.40 5.02 5.58
CA GLY A 50 12.20 6.04 6.27
C GLY A 50 11.97 6.14 7.76
N GLY A 51 11.20 5.24 8.30
CA GLY A 51 10.81 5.26 9.70
C GLY A 51 9.82 6.37 10.04
N GLU A 52 9.56 6.53 11.31
CA GLU A 52 8.67 7.56 11.84
C GLU A 52 9.12 7.97 13.25
N ASP A 53 8.99 9.23 13.60
CA ASP A 53 9.38 9.71 14.92
C ASP A 53 8.44 9.13 16.00
N SER A 54 9.01 8.50 17.04
CA SER A 54 8.25 7.83 18.09
C SER A 54 7.34 8.79 18.89
N LYS A 55 7.61 10.11 18.87
CA LYS A 55 6.69 11.11 19.44
C LYS A 55 5.30 11.06 18.80
N ARG A 56 5.19 10.62 17.55
CA ARG A 56 3.94 10.53 16.78
C ARG A 56 3.07 9.34 17.19
N PHE A 57 3.64 8.36 17.91
CA PHE A 57 2.88 7.19 18.41
C PHE A 57 1.98 7.54 19.58
N LYS A 58 2.20 8.70 20.19
CA LYS A 58 1.37 9.21 21.28
C LYS A 58 0.20 10.05 20.73
N ILE A 59 -0.94 9.96 21.41
CA ILE A 59 -2.09 10.81 21.10
C ILE A 59 -1.73 12.27 21.41
N LEU A 60 -2.11 13.16 20.50
CA LEU A 60 -1.89 14.59 20.66
C LEU A 60 -2.84 15.18 21.72
N PRO A 61 -2.52 16.36 22.31
CA PRO A 61 -3.36 16.98 23.36
C PRO A 61 -4.80 17.27 22.94
N ASN A 62 -5.05 17.44 21.65
CA ASN A 62 -6.39 17.65 21.09
C ASN A 62 -7.15 16.33 20.78
N GLY A 63 -6.59 15.18 21.14
CA GLY A 63 -7.17 13.86 20.87
C GLY A 63 -6.85 13.25 19.51
N ASP A 64 -6.16 13.97 18.63
CA ASP A 64 -5.74 13.43 17.32
C ASP A 64 -4.58 12.45 17.45
N SER A 65 -4.46 11.57 16.45
CA SER A 65 -3.29 10.70 16.27
C SER A 65 -2.53 11.10 15.01
N ALA A 66 -1.23 11.34 15.16
CA ALA A 66 -0.30 11.56 14.04
C ALA A 66 0.43 10.28 13.62
N ASN A 67 0.13 9.14 14.24
CA ASN A 67 0.71 7.85 13.90
C ASN A 67 0.21 7.36 12.54
N SER A 68 1.12 7.05 11.63
CA SER A 68 0.76 6.38 10.37
C SER A 68 0.36 4.93 10.65
N ARG A 69 -0.86 4.55 10.28
CA ARG A 69 -1.38 3.19 10.54
C ARG A 69 -0.64 2.11 9.80
N VAL A 70 -0.12 2.42 8.61
CA VAL A 70 0.70 1.52 7.79
C VAL A 70 2.17 1.90 7.96
N LYS A 71 2.98 0.93 8.38
CA LYS A 71 4.44 1.06 8.49
C LYS A 71 5.11 0.33 7.34
N GLN A 72 5.84 1.06 6.49
CA GLN A 72 6.49 0.46 5.33
C GLN A 72 7.91 0.01 5.66
N ILE A 73 8.27 -1.16 5.14
CA ILE A 73 9.62 -1.74 5.18
C ILE A 73 10.10 -1.90 3.75
N ALA A 74 11.23 -1.28 3.41
CA ALA A 74 11.92 -1.46 2.13
C ALA A 74 13.25 -2.17 2.32
N SER A 75 13.92 -2.49 1.23
CA SER A 75 15.21 -3.21 1.22
C SER A 75 16.27 -2.61 2.16
N ALA A 76 16.39 -1.29 2.18
CA ALA A 76 17.40 -0.60 3.00
C ALA A 76 17.06 -0.53 4.51
N ARG A 77 15.86 -0.93 4.95
CA ARG A 77 15.43 -0.91 6.37
C ARG A 77 15.58 0.46 7.07
N PHE A 78 15.56 1.58 6.36
CA PHE A 78 15.72 2.90 6.96
C PHE A 78 14.68 3.17 8.05
N GLY A 79 15.14 3.38 9.29
CA GLY A 79 14.30 3.71 10.43
C GLY A 79 13.40 2.59 10.93
N VAL A 80 13.60 1.36 10.50
CA VAL A 80 12.84 0.20 10.97
C VAL A 80 13.38 -0.24 12.32
N THR A 81 12.55 -0.13 13.35
CA THR A 81 12.83 -0.58 14.72
C THR A 81 11.65 -1.40 15.24
N VAL A 82 11.86 -2.15 16.31
CA VAL A 82 10.76 -2.90 16.97
C VAL A 82 9.65 -1.96 17.44
N ASP A 83 10.00 -0.80 18.00
CA ASP A 83 9.02 0.21 18.41
C ASP A 83 8.19 0.72 17.22
N TYR A 84 8.84 0.99 16.08
CA TYR A 84 8.15 1.36 14.85
C TYR A 84 7.16 0.28 14.39
N LEU A 85 7.57 -0.99 14.39
CA LEU A 85 6.72 -2.11 13.96
C LEU A 85 5.56 -2.38 14.92
N ASN A 86 5.80 -2.29 16.23
CA ASN A 86 4.76 -2.51 17.24
C ASN A 86 3.68 -1.41 17.26
N ASN A 87 3.97 -0.23 16.70
CA ASN A 87 3.00 0.85 16.55
C ASN A 87 2.27 0.83 15.20
N ALA A 88 2.36 -0.27 14.45
CA ALA A 88 1.65 -0.49 13.19
C ALA A 88 0.30 -1.18 13.40
N ASN A 89 -0.73 -0.77 12.65
CA ASN A 89 -1.92 -1.58 12.41
C ASN A 89 -1.73 -2.48 11.18
N GLU A 90 -0.80 -2.08 10.32
CA GLU A 90 -0.43 -2.78 9.10
C GLU A 90 1.05 -2.55 8.80
N ILE A 91 1.74 -3.60 8.40
CA ILE A 91 3.14 -3.56 7.97
C ILE A 91 3.18 -3.87 6.47
N GLU A 92 3.74 -2.96 5.68
CA GLU A 92 3.82 -3.10 4.22
C GLU A 92 5.24 -3.41 3.79
N ILE A 93 5.47 -4.59 3.23
CA ILE A 93 6.73 -4.98 2.60
C ILE A 93 6.76 -4.37 1.20
N LYS A 94 7.70 -3.45 0.95
CA LYS A 94 7.87 -2.81 -0.35
C LYS A 94 8.85 -3.58 -1.22
N MET A 95 8.35 -4.25 -2.26
CA MET A 95 9.21 -4.92 -3.24
C MET A 95 9.81 -3.92 -4.23
N ALA A 96 8.99 -2.99 -4.76
CA ALA A 96 9.41 -1.96 -5.71
C ALA A 96 8.41 -0.78 -5.72
N GLN A 97 8.61 0.17 -6.65
CA GLN A 97 7.73 1.33 -6.87
C GLN A 97 7.17 1.31 -8.29
N GLY A 98 5.88 1.55 -8.45
CA GLY A 98 5.19 1.50 -9.74
C GLY A 98 5.75 2.47 -10.77
N ALA A 99 6.10 3.68 -10.36
CA ALA A 99 6.62 4.70 -11.28
C ALA A 99 8.06 4.47 -11.76
N LYS A 100 8.82 3.63 -11.07
CA LYS A 100 10.21 3.33 -11.43
C LYS A 100 10.62 1.93 -11.01
N PRO A 101 9.97 0.91 -11.58
CA PRO A 101 10.36 -0.47 -11.36
C PRO A 101 11.82 -0.66 -11.82
N GLY A 102 12.66 -1.23 -10.98
CA GLY A 102 14.06 -1.44 -11.30
C GLY A 102 15.04 -0.31 -10.91
N GLU A 103 14.58 0.90 -10.57
CA GLU A 103 15.46 2.00 -10.11
C GLU A 103 15.58 2.08 -8.57
N GLY A 104 14.57 1.63 -7.84
CA GLY A 104 14.52 1.68 -6.38
C GLY A 104 14.21 3.05 -5.77
N GLY A 105 14.20 3.08 -4.44
CA GLY A 105 13.99 4.29 -3.65
C GLY A 105 15.26 5.11 -3.54
N GLN A 106 15.14 6.45 -3.59
CA GLN A 106 16.25 7.37 -3.42
C GLN A 106 15.82 8.60 -2.64
N LEU A 107 16.67 9.03 -1.70
CA LEU A 107 16.58 10.34 -1.08
C LEU A 107 17.89 11.09 -1.29
N PRO A 108 17.92 12.21 -2.03
CA PRO A 108 19.13 12.97 -2.28
C PRO A 108 19.77 13.50 -0.99
N GLY A 109 21.09 13.54 -0.91
CA GLY A 109 21.83 13.93 0.29
C GLY A 109 21.44 15.30 0.85
N PHE A 110 21.15 16.28 -0.02
CA PHE A 110 20.71 17.60 0.41
C PHE A 110 19.34 17.63 1.10
N LYS A 111 18.55 16.55 1.03
CA LYS A 111 17.32 16.34 1.81
C LYS A 111 17.58 15.61 3.13
N VAL A 112 18.75 15.00 3.30
CA VAL A 112 19.11 14.25 4.50
C VAL A 112 19.64 15.23 5.57
N THR A 113 18.71 15.88 6.25
CA THR A 113 18.97 16.77 7.39
C THR A 113 19.35 15.95 8.64
N ASP A 114 19.74 16.63 9.73
CA ASP A 114 20.00 15.96 11.01
C ASP A 114 18.78 15.15 11.50
N GLU A 115 17.58 15.71 11.34
CA GLU A 115 16.32 15.04 11.69
C GLU A 115 16.12 13.77 10.87
N ILE A 116 16.27 13.86 9.54
CA ILE A 116 16.10 12.70 8.65
C ILE A 116 17.18 11.64 8.87
N ALA A 117 18.44 12.07 9.09
CA ALA A 117 19.54 11.15 9.37
C ALA A 117 19.28 10.36 10.66
N ARG A 118 18.82 11.03 11.72
CA ARG A 118 18.45 10.38 12.99
C ARG A 118 17.31 9.37 12.78
N LEU A 119 16.24 9.75 12.08
CA LEU A 119 15.08 8.88 11.86
C LEU A 119 15.42 7.65 11.02
N ARG A 120 16.34 7.79 10.08
CA ARG A 120 16.73 6.71 9.15
C ARG A 120 17.94 5.92 9.62
N HIS A 121 18.52 6.23 10.80
CA HIS A 121 19.77 5.65 11.28
C HIS A 121 20.90 5.76 10.26
N SER A 122 21.09 6.96 9.70
CA SER A 122 22.00 7.25 8.59
C SER A 122 22.83 8.50 8.85
N THR A 123 23.68 8.89 7.89
CA THR A 123 24.56 10.06 7.99
C THR A 123 23.96 11.23 7.24
N LYS A 124 23.97 12.42 7.89
CA LYS A 124 23.53 13.69 7.28
C LYS A 124 24.28 13.98 5.98
N GLY A 125 23.58 14.46 4.97
CA GLY A 125 24.14 14.89 3.70
C GLY A 125 24.50 13.76 2.74
N VAL A 126 24.42 12.50 3.17
CA VAL A 126 24.67 11.34 2.31
C VAL A 126 23.40 10.92 1.60
N THR A 127 23.48 10.71 0.28
CA THR A 127 22.36 10.19 -0.50
C THR A 127 22.01 8.79 -0.04
N LEU A 128 20.73 8.55 0.23
CA LEU A 128 20.21 7.27 0.69
C LEU A 128 19.54 6.55 -0.48
N ILE A 129 19.92 5.29 -0.69
CA ILE A 129 19.40 4.43 -1.75
C ILE A 129 18.81 3.18 -1.12
N SER A 130 17.60 2.83 -1.57
CA SER A 130 16.93 1.57 -1.27
C SER A 130 16.85 0.79 -2.58
N PRO A 131 17.71 -0.22 -2.77
CA PRO A 131 17.79 -0.90 -4.06
C PRO A 131 16.51 -1.68 -4.42
N PRO A 132 16.20 -1.83 -5.70
CA PRO A 132 15.22 -2.77 -6.22
C PRO A 132 15.94 -4.04 -6.72
N PRO A 133 15.35 -5.21 -6.66
CA PRO A 133 14.26 -5.61 -5.80
C PRO A 133 14.65 -5.58 -4.33
N HIS A 134 13.73 -6.02 -3.45
CA HIS A 134 14.06 -6.15 -2.03
C HIS A 134 15.23 -7.11 -1.82
N HIS A 135 16.32 -6.65 -1.18
CA HIS A 135 17.62 -7.29 -1.18
C HIS A 135 17.66 -8.69 -0.54
N ASP A 136 16.75 -8.96 0.38
CA ASP A 136 16.73 -10.19 1.17
C ASP A 136 15.74 -11.22 0.58
N ILE A 137 15.06 -10.89 -0.50
CA ILE A 137 13.99 -11.70 -1.07
C ILE A 137 14.38 -12.10 -2.49
N TYR A 138 14.75 -13.37 -2.65
CA TYR A 138 15.12 -13.99 -3.92
C TYR A 138 14.13 -15.08 -4.34
N SER A 139 13.25 -15.50 -3.41
CA SER A 139 12.23 -16.49 -3.65
C SER A 139 10.95 -16.17 -2.86
N ILE A 140 9.88 -16.93 -3.13
CA ILE A 140 8.63 -16.83 -2.34
C ILE A 140 8.84 -17.30 -0.90
N GLU A 141 9.74 -18.24 -0.68
CA GLU A 141 10.09 -18.76 0.65
C GLU A 141 10.75 -17.67 1.50
N ASP A 142 11.68 -16.90 0.94
CA ASP A 142 12.28 -15.75 1.63
C ASP A 142 11.23 -14.72 2.03
N LEU A 143 10.26 -14.46 1.14
CA LEU A 143 9.14 -13.57 1.45
C LEU A 143 8.25 -14.15 2.54
N ALA A 144 7.96 -15.45 2.50
CA ALA A 144 7.18 -16.12 3.52
C ALA A 144 7.86 -16.03 4.90
N GLN A 145 9.19 -16.20 4.95
CA GLN A 145 9.98 -16.03 6.17
C GLN A 145 9.86 -14.59 6.72
N LEU A 146 10.02 -13.58 5.86
CA LEU A 146 9.86 -12.19 6.30
C LEU A 146 8.44 -11.89 6.80
N ILE A 147 7.41 -12.41 6.14
CA ILE A 147 6.01 -12.28 6.59
C ILE A 147 5.84 -12.93 7.97
N TYR A 148 6.39 -14.12 8.16
CA TYR A 148 6.37 -14.82 9.45
C TYR A 148 7.02 -13.98 10.54
N ASP A 149 8.26 -13.51 10.33
CA ASP A 149 9.00 -12.72 11.30
C ASP A 149 8.24 -11.44 11.72
N LEU A 150 7.63 -10.75 10.75
CA LEU A 150 6.84 -9.55 11.02
C LEU A 150 5.58 -9.84 11.82
N LYS A 151 4.91 -10.97 11.57
CA LYS A 151 3.76 -11.43 12.34
C LYS A 151 4.15 -11.85 13.77
N GLN A 152 5.36 -12.35 13.98
CA GLN A 152 5.87 -12.63 15.33
C GLN A 152 6.16 -11.33 16.09
N ILE A 153 6.71 -10.31 15.43
CA ILE A 153 6.99 -9.01 16.07
C ILE A 153 5.70 -8.28 16.45
N ASN A 154 4.70 -8.27 15.56
CA ASN A 154 3.40 -7.64 15.81
C ASN A 154 2.26 -8.52 15.33
N PRO A 155 1.80 -9.49 16.15
CA PRO A 155 0.71 -10.39 15.79
C PRO A 155 -0.64 -9.71 15.54
N GLY A 156 -0.80 -8.48 16.02
CA GLY A 156 -2.02 -7.68 15.83
C GLY A 156 -2.05 -6.90 14.52
N ALA A 157 -0.94 -6.81 13.79
CA ALA A 157 -0.87 -6.09 12.53
C ALA A 157 -1.13 -7.00 11.32
N ARG A 158 -1.84 -6.48 10.32
CA ARG A 158 -1.89 -7.12 9.00
C ARG A 158 -0.53 -6.94 8.31
N VAL A 159 -0.07 -7.97 7.59
CA VAL A 159 1.15 -7.87 6.77
C VAL A 159 0.76 -7.82 5.30
N GLY A 160 1.07 -6.72 4.66
CA GLY A 160 0.83 -6.49 3.24
C GLY A 160 2.11 -6.54 2.41
N VAL A 161 1.98 -6.88 1.13
CA VAL A 161 3.08 -6.85 0.17
C VAL A 161 2.73 -5.91 -0.98
N LYS A 162 3.59 -4.91 -1.20
CA LYS A 162 3.47 -3.98 -2.32
C LYS A 162 4.22 -4.51 -3.53
N LEU A 163 3.44 -4.84 -4.55
CA LEU A 163 3.90 -5.28 -5.88
C LEU A 163 3.69 -4.16 -6.90
N VAL A 164 4.39 -4.27 -8.02
CA VAL A 164 4.28 -3.34 -9.14
C VAL A 164 3.53 -3.99 -10.29
N ALA A 165 2.61 -3.24 -10.90
CA ALA A 165 1.94 -3.68 -12.12
C ALA A 165 2.98 -3.99 -13.21
N SER A 166 3.04 -5.23 -13.64
CA SER A 166 3.94 -5.77 -14.66
C SER A 166 3.36 -7.06 -15.23
N THR A 167 3.82 -7.47 -16.38
CA THR A 167 3.43 -8.77 -16.97
C THR A 167 3.86 -9.92 -16.06
N GLY A 168 2.96 -10.87 -15.81
CA GLY A 168 3.22 -12.04 -14.95
C GLY A 168 3.04 -11.76 -13.46
N ILE A 169 2.59 -10.57 -13.06
CA ILE A 169 2.40 -10.20 -11.66
C ILE A 169 1.36 -11.06 -10.95
N GLY A 170 0.40 -11.61 -11.68
CA GLY A 170 -0.60 -12.52 -11.15
C GLY A 170 0.00 -13.78 -10.53
N THR A 171 1.00 -14.36 -11.18
CA THR A 171 1.72 -15.55 -10.66
C THR A 171 2.48 -15.20 -9.37
N ILE A 172 3.13 -14.05 -9.34
CA ILE A 172 3.83 -13.56 -8.14
C ILE A 172 2.81 -13.35 -7.01
N ALA A 173 1.66 -12.72 -7.30
CA ALA A 173 0.60 -12.49 -6.33
C ALA A 173 0.03 -13.79 -5.75
N ALA A 174 -0.10 -14.85 -6.56
CA ALA A 174 -0.51 -16.17 -6.08
C ALA A 174 0.50 -16.74 -5.07
N GLY A 175 1.80 -16.60 -5.34
CA GLY A 175 2.86 -16.94 -4.39
C GLY A 175 2.76 -16.14 -3.08
N VAL A 176 2.55 -14.82 -3.17
CA VAL A 176 2.38 -13.92 -2.01
C VAL A 176 1.17 -14.31 -1.17
N ALA A 177 0.06 -14.68 -1.80
CA ALA A 177 -1.13 -15.17 -1.09
C ALA A 177 -0.86 -16.49 -0.35
N LYS A 178 -0.13 -17.41 -1.00
CA LYS A 178 0.31 -18.68 -0.37
C LYS A 178 1.29 -18.44 0.78
N ALA A 179 2.14 -17.42 0.69
CA ALA A 179 3.05 -16.99 1.76
C ALA A 179 2.34 -16.32 2.94
N LYS A 180 0.99 -16.34 2.97
CA LYS A 180 0.15 -15.83 4.07
C LYS A 180 0.19 -14.31 4.27
N ALA A 181 0.45 -13.54 3.24
CA ALA A 181 0.17 -12.10 3.26
C ALA A 181 -1.33 -11.85 3.45
N ASP A 182 -1.67 -10.77 4.14
CA ASP A 182 -3.06 -10.36 4.39
C ASP A 182 -3.57 -9.41 3.31
N ILE A 183 -2.63 -8.64 2.70
CA ILE A 183 -2.93 -7.62 1.71
C ILE A 183 -1.93 -7.73 0.56
N ILE A 184 -2.40 -7.54 -0.65
CA ILE A 184 -1.55 -7.33 -1.83
C ILE A 184 -1.90 -5.97 -2.42
N LEU A 185 -0.93 -5.06 -2.44
CA LEU A 185 -1.05 -3.76 -3.11
C LEU A 185 -0.43 -3.84 -4.50
N ILE A 186 -1.23 -3.57 -5.53
CA ILE A 186 -0.77 -3.43 -6.91
C ILE A 186 -0.61 -1.95 -7.24
N SER A 187 0.63 -1.53 -7.49
CA SER A 187 0.98 -0.14 -7.74
C SER A 187 1.20 0.10 -9.24
N GLY A 188 0.44 1.03 -9.82
CA GLY A 188 0.58 1.42 -11.23
C GLY A 188 1.72 2.44 -11.47
N HIS A 189 1.98 2.75 -12.75
CA HIS A 189 3.09 3.61 -13.20
C HIS A 189 3.11 5.03 -12.57
N SER A 190 2.00 5.54 -12.09
CA SER A 190 1.94 6.82 -11.37
C SER A 190 2.13 6.67 -9.86
N GLY A 191 2.33 5.45 -9.35
CA GLY A 191 2.42 5.14 -7.93
C GLY A 191 3.83 5.25 -7.37
N GLY A 192 3.99 6.02 -6.28
CA GLY A 192 5.13 5.90 -5.39
C GLY A 192 6.27 6.87 -5.60
N THR A 193 6.16 7.97 -6.38
CA THR A 193 7.24 8.96 -6.44
C THR A 193 6.85 10.33 -6.96
N GLY A 194 7.28 11.39 -6.23
CA GLY A 194 7.42 12.75 -6.77
C GLY A 194 8.86 13.07 -7.16
N ALA A 195 9.82 12.22 -6.81
CA ALA A 195 11.26 12.48 -6.92
C ALA A 195 11.94 11.84 -8.14
N SER A 196 11.19 11.18 -9.01
CA SER A 196 11.73 10.52 -10.21
C SER A 196 11.79 11.45 -11.41
N PRO A 197 12.73 11.20 -12.35
CA PRO A 197 12.74 11.83 -13.65
C PRO A 197 11.41 11.64 -14.40
N GLN A 198 11.04 12.60 -15.23
CA GLN A 198 9.82 12.50 -16.04
C GLN A 198 9.82 11.30 -16.99
N THR A 199 11.00 10.93 -17.48
CA THR A 199 11.18 9.74 -18.34
C THR A 199 10.77 8.46 -17.62
N SER A 200 11.20 8.24 -16.37
CA SER A 200 10.81 7.08 -15.58
C SER A 200 9.29 7.03 -15.37
N ILE A 201 8.70 8.16 -14.94
CA ILE A 201 7.25 8.24 -14.66
C ILE A 201 6.40 7.95 -15.92
N LYS A 202 6.88 8.34 -17.10
CA LYS A 202 6.14 8.16 -18.34
C LYS A 202 6.30 6.78 -18.99
N TYR A 203 7.47 6.14 -18.83
CA TYR A 203 7.85 5.04 -19.72
C TYR A 203 8.29 3.76 -18.99
N ALA A 204 8.54 3.81 -17.68
CA ALA A 204 9.10 2.66 -16.97
C ALA A 204 8.04 1.68 -16.45
N GLY A 205 6.87 2.16 -16.03
CA GLY A 205 5.81 1.33 -15.46
C GLY A 205 4.60 1.19 -16.38
N ILE A 206 3.67 0.31 -16.01
CA ILE A 206 2.39 0.11 -16.71
C ILE A 206 1.20 0.56 -15.84
N PRO A 207 0.01 0.77 -16.45
CA PRO A 207 -1.20 1.13 -15.71
C PRO A 207 -1.58 0.09 -14.65
N TRP A 208 -2.15 0.57 -13.52
CA TRP A 208 -2.60 -0.31 -12.45
C TRP A 208 -3.71 -1.26 -12.90
N GLU A 209 -4.52 -0.83 -13.86
CA GLU A 209 -5.62 -1.60 -14.42
C GLU A 209 -5.15 -2.96 -14.97
N MET A 210 -4.03 -2.97 -15.68
CA MET A 210 -3.45 -4.20 -16.22
C MET A 210 -2.99 -5.16 -15.11
N GLY A 211 -2.23 -4.65 -14.13
CA GLY A 211 -1.72 -5.48 -13.05
C GLY A 211 -2.82 -5.97 -12.11
N LEU A 212 -3.76 -5.10 -11.75
CA LEU A 212 -4.86 -5.45 -10.84
C LEU A 212 -5.75 -6.54 -11.45
N THR A 213 -6.10 -6.41 -12.73
CA THR A 213 -6.95 -7.39 -13.40
C THR A 213 -6.27 -8.74 -13.49
N GLU A 214 -5.00 -8.79 -13.90
CA GLU A 214 -4.23 -10.03 -13.97
C GLU A 214 -4.18 -10.71 -12.58
N VAL A 215 -3.89 -9.95 -11.53
CA VAL A 215 -3.85 -10.48 -10.16
C VAL A 215 -5.21 -11.02 -9.72
N ASN A 216 -6.28 -10.25 -9.94
CA ASN A 216 -7.62 -10.69 -9.59
C ASN A 216 -8.02 -11.98 -10.30
N GLN A 217 -7.75 -12.10 -11.60
CA GLN A 217 -8.03 -13.28 -12.40
C GLN A 217 -7.24 -14.50 -11.89
N ILE A 218 -5.93 -14.37 -11.70
CA ILE A 218 -5.07 -15.48 -11.26
C ILE A 218 -5.41 -15.94 -9.83
N LEU A 219 -5.67 -15.02 -8.92
CA LEU A 219 -6.08 -15.39 -7.55
C LEU A 219 -7.44 -16.10 -7.54
N THR A 220 -8.37 -15.69 -8.39
CA THR A 220 -9.68 -16.32 -8.52
C THR A 220 -9.55 -17.74 -9.10
N LEU A 221 -8.80 -17.92 -10.19
CA LEU A 221 -8.54 -19.22 -10.80
C LEU A 221 -7.89 -20.22 -9.87
N ASN A 222 -7.07 -19.75 -8.93
CA ASN A 222 -6.35 -20.59 -7.97
C ASN A 222 -7.05 -20.72 -6.61
N ASN A 223 -8.29 -20.26 -6.46
CA ASN A 223 -9.04 -20.25 -5.21
C ASN A 223 -8.33 -19.53 -4.05
N LEU A 224 -7.56 -18.48 -4.38
CA LEU A 224 -6.79 -17.68 -3.41
C LEU A 224 -7.40 -16.32 -3.14
N ARG A 225 -8.36 -15.87 -4.00
CA ARG A 225 -8.85 -14.49 -3.99
C ARG A 225 -9.49 -14.08 -2.66
N HIS A 226 -10.20 -14.97 -2.03
CA HIS A 226 -10.89 -14.72 -0.76
C HIS A 226 -9.94 -14.66 0.46
N ASN A 227 -8.69 -15.10 0.33
CA ASN A 227 -7.71 -15.13 1.41
C ASN A 227 -6.95 -13.80 1.58
N VAL A 228 -6.98 -12.91 0.59
CA VAL A 228 -6.21 -11.66 0.60
C VAL A 228 -7.06 -10.46 0.19
N THR A 229 -6.82 -9.33 0.85
CA THR A 229 -7.36 -8.04 0.44
C THR A 229 -6.54 -7.48 -0.72
N LEU A 230 -7.18 -7.13 -1.84
CA LEU A 230 -6.50 -6.44 -2.93
C LEU A 230 -6.62 -4.92 -2.76
N ARG A 231 -5.49 -4.26 -2.83
CA ARG A 231 -5.37 -2.80 -2.83
C ARG A 231 -4.73 -2.33 -4.12
N THR A 232 -5.11 -1.16 -4.62
CA THR A 232 -4.43 -0.53 -5.76
C THR A 232 -4.13 0.94 -5.51
N ASP A 233 -3.03 1.42 -6.10
CA ASP A 233 -2.66 2.83 -6.19
C ASP A 233 -2.05 3.15 -7.56
N GLY A 234 -1.75 4.42 -7.80
CA GLY A 234 -1.06 4.84 -9.00
C GLY A 234 -1.92 5.61 -9.97
N GLY A 235 -2.68 6.58 -9.49
CA GLY A 235 -3.41 7.51 -10.34
C GLY A 235 -4.88 7.72 -10.00
N LEU A 236 -5.38 7.09 -8.95
CA LEU A 236 -6.75 7.28 -8.48
C LEU A 236 -6.98 8.72 -7.99
N LYS A 237 -8.09 9.36 -8.40
CA LYS A 237 -8.36 10.77 -8.14
C LYS A 237 -9.78 11.05 -7.69
N ILE A 238 -10.78 10.40 -8.28
CA ILE A 238 -12.22 10.67 -8.14
C ILE A 238 -12.99 9.38 -7.83
N GLY A 239 -14.25 9.49 -7.43
CA GLY A 239 -15.08 8.34 -7.09
C GLY A 239 -15.28 7.36 -8.24
N ARG A 240 -15.34 7.85 -9.47
CA ARG A 240 -15.41 6.98 -10.65
C ARG A 240 -14.19 6.04 -10.76
N ASP A 241 -12.98 6.52 -10.47
CA ASP A 241 -11.77 5.68 -10.50
C ASP A 241 -11.87 4.55 -9.45
N ILE A 242 -12.44 4.87 -8.29
CA ILE A 242 -12.65 3.90 -7.20
C ILE A 242 -13.64 2.81 -7.62
N VAL A 243 -14.77 3.19 -8.25
CA VAL A 243 -15.77 2.23 -8.72
C VAL A 243 -15.19 1.32 -9.80
N ILE A 244 -14.44 1.86 -10.76
CA ILE A 244 -13.75 1.06 -11.80
C ILE A 244 -12.74 0.11 -11.15
N ALA A 245 -11.92 0.59 -10.21
CA ALA A 245 -10.95 -0.24 -9.50
C ALA A 245 -11.64 -1.37 -8.71
N ALA A 246 -12.80 -1.10 -8.09
CA ALA A 246 -13.60 -2.12 -7.43
C ALA A 246 -14.09 -3.18 -8.44
N MET A 247 -14.68 -2.75 -9.56
CA MET A 247 -15.13 -3.67 -10.61
C MET A 247 -13.97 -4.52 -11.17
N MET A 248 -12.75 -4.00 -11.20
CA MET A 248 -11.54 -4.72 -11.59
C MET A 248 -10.91 -5.56 -10.46
N GLY A 249 -11.49 -5.55 -9.25
CA GLY A 249 -11.13 -6.45 -8.16
C GLY A 249 -10.51 -5.80 -6.93
N ALA A 250 -10.30 -4.48 -6.88
CA ALA A 250 -9.75 -3.83 -5.69
C ALA A 250 -10.79 -3.69 -4.56
N GLU A 251 -10.34 -3.79 -3.33
CA GLU A 251 -11.12 -3.60 -2.11
C GLU A 251 -10.69 -2.37 -1.31
N GLU A 252 -9.45 -1.95 -1.48
CA GLU A 252 -8.85 -0.78 -0.83
C GLU A 252 -8.11 0.08 -1.87
N TYR A 253 -8.07 1.40 -1.66
CA TYR A 253 -7.70 2.37 -2.69
C TYR A 253 -6.73 3.41 -2.17
N GLY A 254 -5.56 3.54 -2.82
CA GLY A 254 -4.52 4.49 -2.45
C GLY A 254 -4.57 5.78 -3.27
N LEU A 255 -4.80 6.93 -2.61
CA LEU A 255 -4.81 8.25 -3.24
C LEU A 255 -3.61 9.08 -2.76
N GLY A 256 -2.50 9.03 -3.50
CA GLY A 256 -1.27 9.75 -3.14
C GLY A 256 -1.31 11.23 -3.56
N THR A 257 -1.23 11.49 -4.87
CA THR A 257 -1.16 12.86 -5.41
C THR A 257 -2.39 13.69 -5.04
N SER A 258 -3.60 13.12 -5.08
CA SER A 258 -4.82 13.82 -4.72
C SER A 258 -4.79 14.31 -3.26
N SER A 259 -4.27 13.50 -2.33
CA SER A 259 -4.07 13.88 -0.94
C SER A 259 -3.11 15.06 -0.80
N LEU A 260 -2.01 15.07 -1.57
CA LEU A 260 -1.07 16.21 -1.57
C LEU A 260 -1.70 17.48 -2.15
N VAL A 261 -2.50 17.37 -3.21
CA VAL A 261 -3.22 18.50 -3.82
C VAL A 261 -4.19 19.10 -2.81
N ALA A 262 -4.92 18.28 -2.06
CA ALA A 262 -5.79 18.76 -0.98
C ALA A 262 -5.04 19.56 0.08
N MET A 263 -3.76 19.23 0.33
CA MET A 263 -2.90 19.95 1.28
C MET A 263 -2.17 21.16 0.64
N GLY A 264 -2.46 21.52 -0.61
CA GLY A 264 -1.90 22.68 -1.29
C GLY A 264 -0.74 22.38 -2.25
N CYS A 265 -0.53 21.13 -2.65
CA CYS A 265 0.41 20.80 -3.72
C CYS A 265 -0.08 21.36 -5.06
N ILE A 266 0.75 22.13 -5.75
CA ILE A 266 0.45 22.76 -7.04
C ILE A 266 0.98 21.95 -8.24
N MET A 267 1.44 20.74 -8.03
CA MET A 267 1.95 19.80 -9.05
C MET A 267 3.09 20.36 -9.94
N VAL A 268 3.88 21.29 -9.43
CA VAL A 268 5.02 21.90 -10.16
C VAL A 268 6.20 20.92 -10.36
N ARG A 269 6.15 19.74 -9.75
CA ARG A 269 7.15 18.65 -9.89
C ARG A 269 8.58 19.03 -9.45
N GLN A 270 8.73 19.95 -8.50
CA GLN A 270 10.01 20.30 -7.86
C GLN A 270 10.31 19.49 -6.61
N CYS A 271 9.65 18.33 -6.44
CA CYS A 271 9.82 17.47 -5.27
C CYS A 271 11.24 16.92 -5.12
N HIS A 272 11.90 16.60 -6.24
CA HIS A 272 13.25 16.02 -6.26
C HIS A 272 14.34 17.02 -5.90
N SER A 273 14.14 18.31 -6.17
CA SER A 273 15.18 19.37 -6.04
C SER A 273 15.17 20.07 -4.68
N ASN A 274 14.29 19.69 -3.76
CA ASN A 274 14.10 20.37 -2.46
C ASN A 274 13.58 21.81 -2.53
N THR A 275 13.12 22.26 -3.71
CA THR A 275 12.67 23.62 -3.98
C THR A 275 11.14 23.74 -4.10
N CYS A 276 10.39 22.84 -3.46
CA CYS A 276 8.93 22.88 -3.46
C CYS A 276 8.42 24.22 -2.92
N PRO A 277 7.80 25.08 -3.75
CA PRO A 277 7.48 26.46 -3.36
C PRO A 277 6.37 26.55 -2.31
N VAL A 278 5.60 25.48 -2.11
CA VAL A 278 4.49 25.40 -1.15
C VAL A 278 4.83 24.56 0.10
N GLY A 279 6.08 24.14 0.25
CA GLY A 279 6.55 23.46 1.47
C GLY A 279 6.10 22.02 1.67
N VAL A 280 5.35 21.42 0.75
CA VAL A 280 4.84 20.05 0.88
C VAL A 280 5.96 19.00 0.83
N CYS A 281 6.91 19.16 -0.09
CA CYS A 281 7.97 18.17 -0.38
C CYS A 281 9.39 18.74 -0.18
N SER A 282 9.58 19.73 0.67
CA SER A 282 10.88 20.32 0.95
C SER A 282 11.35 20.05 2.37
N GLN A 283 12.66 19.94 2.57
CA GLN A 283 13.32 19.95 3.88
C GLN A 283 13.92 21.32 4.22
N ASP A 284 13.87 22.29 3.29
CA ASP A 284 14.28 23.67 3.53
C ASP A 284 13.32 24.36 4.52
N LYS A 285 13.88 24.91 5.60
CA LYS A 285 13.10 25.51 6.70
C LYS A 285 12.26 26.71 6.25
N ALA A 286 12.73 27.51 5.29
CA ALA A 286 11.99 28.67 4.80
C ALA A 286 10.82 28.26 3.90
N LEU A 287 11.03 27.21 3.09
CA LEU A 287 9.96 26.65 2.26
C LEU A 287 8.92 25.90 3.08
N ARG A 288 9.32 25.13 4.10
CA ARG A 288 8.40 24.41 5.02
C ARG A 288 7.41 25.37 5.70
N LYS A 289 7.84 26.58 6.06
CA LYS A 289 6.96 27.62 6.63
C LYS A 289 5.81 28.06 5.70
N LYS A 290 5.90 27.77 4.42
CA LYS A 290 4.85 28.11 3.44
C LYS A 290 3.76 27.05 3.34
N PHE A 291 3.90 25.93 4.07
CA PHE A 291 2.89 24.88 4.07
C PHE A 291 1.60 25.36 4.74
N THR A 292 0.48 25.19 4.04
CA THR A 292 -0.86 25.65 4.49
C THR A 292 -1.89 24.53 4.52
N GLY A 293 -1.43 23.27 4.41
CA GLY A 293 -2.29 22.10 4.49
C GLY A 293 -2.86 21.93 5.90
N THR A 294 -4.08 21.41 5.97
CA THR A 294 -4.73 21.05 7.25
C THR A 294 -5.38 19.68 7.16
N PRO A 295 -5.55 18.97 8.30
CA PRO A 295 -6.23 17.68 8.31
C PRO A 295 -7.68 17.77 7.77
N GLU A 296 -8.37 18.89 7.98
CA GLU A 296 -9.74 19.11 7.51
C GLU A 296 -9.82 19.06 5.97
N LYS A 297 -8.84 19.62 5.28
CA LYS A 297 -8.77 19.58 3.81
C LYS A 297 -8.61 18.14 3.30
N VAL A 298 -7.80 17.33 3.99
CA VAL A 298 -7.66 15.90 3.68
C VAL A 298 -8.98 15.17 3.91
N VAL A 299 -9.60 15.36 5.08
CA VAL A 299 -10.91 14.79 5.42
C VAL A 299 -11.97 15.14 4.37
N SER A 300 -12.02 16.42 3.96
CA SER A 300 -12.98 16.89 2.95
C SER A 300 -12.79 16.21 1.60
N LEU A 301 -11.54 16.09 1.12
CA LEU A 301 -11.24 15.38 -0.14
C LEU A 301 -11.84 13.97 -0.11
N PHE A 302 -11.49 13.18 0.91
CA PHE A 302 -11.93 11.78 0.97
C PHE A 302 -13.44 11.64 1.14
N LYS A 303 -14.09 12.58 1.85
CA LYS A 303 -15.54 12.63 1.94
C LYS A 303 -16.19 12.90 0.58
N PHE A 304 -15.66 13.85 -0.21
CA PHE A 304 -16.16 14.11 -1.56
C PHE A 304 -16.03 12.89 -2.47
N VAL A 305 -14.85 12.24 -2.47
CA VAL A 305 -14.63 11.02 -3.26
C VAL A 305 -15.58 9.90 -2.83
N ALA A 306 -15.76 9.69 -1.53
CA ALA A 306 -16.68 8.68 -1.01
C ALA A 306 -18.16 9.00 -1.31
N THR A 307 -18.54 10.27 -1.31
CA THR A 307 -19.89 10.70 -1.70
C THR A 307 -20.16 10.40 -3.18
N GLU A 308 -19.20 10.74 -4.06
CA GLU A 308 -19.30 10.42 -5.49
C GLU A 308 -19.40 8.91 -5.72
N VAL A 309 -18.64 8.07 -4.97
CA VAL A 309 -18.79 6.61 -5.02
C VAL A 309 -20.22 6.19 -4.67
N ARG A 310 -20.82 6.74 -3.61
CA ARG A 310 -22.21 6.43 -3.22
C ARG A 310 -23.21 6.83 -4.31
N GLU A 311 -23.04 8.01 -4.92
CA GLU A 311 -23.89 8.50 -6.00
C GLU A 311 -23.83 7.56 -7.23
N ILE A 312 -22.63 7.10 -7.59
CA ILE A 312 -22.45 6.15 -8.69
C ILE A 312 -23.09 4.81 -8.35
N LEU A 313 -22.86 4.25 -7.15
CA LEU A 313 -23.49 3.00 -6.72
C LEU A 313 -25.02 3.10 -6.75
N ALA A 314 -25.59 4.19 -6.24
CA ALA A 314 -27.03 4.45 -6.28
C ALA A 314 -27.55 4.46 -7.71
N SER A 315 -26.86 5.14 -8.63
CA SER A 315 -27.23 5.22 -10.05
C SER A 315 -27.20 3.86 -10.75
N LEU A 316 -26.27 2.99 -10.34
CA LEU A 316 -26.12 1.63 -10.87
C LEU A 316 -27.05 0.61 -10.18
N GLY A 317 -27.72 0.98 -9.09
CA GLY A 317 -28.63 0.10 -8.36
C GLY A 317 -27.97 -0.79 -7.30
N PHE A 318 -26.71 -0.53 -6.93
CA PHE A 318 -25.95 -1.31 -5.93
C PHE A 318 -25.98 -0.66 -4.55
N LYS A 319 -26.07 -1.48 -3.51
CA LYS A 319 -26.12 -1.02 -2.11
C LYS A 319 -24.74 -0.91 -1.46
N SER A 320 -23.73 -1.59 -2.00
CA SER A 320 -22.38 -1.57 -1.42
C SER A 320 -21.29 -1.79 -2.48
N ILE A 321 -20.06 -1.34 -2.16
CA ILE A 321 -18.88 -1.63 -2.99
C ILE A 321 -18.68 -3.15 -3.12
N ASN A 322 -18.97 -3.93 -2.08
CA ASN A 322 -18.78 -5.38 -2.13
C ASN A 322 -19.56 -6.06 -3.26
N GLU A 323 -20.71 -5.51 -3.64
CA GLU A 323 -21.52 -6.07 -4.73
C GLU A 323 -20.87 -5.94 -6.11
N ILE A 324 -20.00 -4.96 -6.28
CA ILE A 324 -19.33 -4.67 -7.56
C ILE A 324 -17.88 -5.17 -7.64
N ILE A 325 -17.29 -5.66 -6.54
CA ILE A 325 -15.89 -6.13 -6.56
C ILE A 325 -15.74 -7.30 -7.53
N GLY A 326 -14.80 -7.18 -8.47
CA GLY A 326 -14.51 -8.18 -9.49
C GLY A 326 -15.59 -8.36 -10.56
N ARG A 327 -16.55 -7.42 -10.65
CA ARG A 327 -17.64 -7.43 -11.64
C ARG A 327 -17.23 -6.69 -12.92
N THR A 328 -16.21 -7.22 -13.62
CA THR A 328 -15.75 -6.66 -14.91
C THR A 328 -16.79 -6.74 -16.01
N ASP A 329 -17.80 -7.60 -15.86
CA ASP A 329 -18.99 -7.66 -16.71
C ASP A 329 -19.83 -6.37 -16.72
N LEU A 330 -19.65 -5.49 -15.72
CA LEU A 330 -20.29 -4.17 -15.67
C LEU A 330 -19.51 -3.09 -16.44
N LEU A 331 -18.35 -3.44 -16.98
CA LEU A 331 -17.51 -2.53 -17.75
C LEU A 331 -17.55 -2.88 -19.24
N SER A 332 -17.53 -1.86 -20.08
CA SER A 332 -17.39 -2.01 -21.52
C SER A 332 -16.42 -0.99 -22.08
N GLN A 333 -15.63 -1.40 -23.07
CA GLN A 333 -14.80 -0.48 -23.84
C GLN A 333 -15.69 0.43 -24.69
N VAL A 334 -15.43 1.72 -24.64
CA VAL A 334 -16.15 2.74 -25.45
C VAL A 334 -15.20 3.30 -26.49
N ASN A 335 -15.51 3.09 -27.76
CA ASN A 335 -14.80 3.69 -28.87
C ASN A 335 -15.31 5.12 -29.10
N LYS A 336 -14.39 6.07 -29.30
CA LYS A 336 -14.68 7.49 -29.46
C LYS A 336 -14.40 8.02 -30.86
N GLY A 337 -14.10 7.14 -31.84
CA GLY A 337 -13.75 7.49 -33.21
C GLY A 337 -12.32 8.07 -33.36
N ALA A 338 -11.45 7.83 -32.40
CA ALA A 338 -10.05 8.25 -32.43
C ALA A 338 -9.18 7.12 -32.94
N SER A 339 -8.68 7.22 -34.19
CA SER A 339 -7.99 6.14 -34.90
C SER A 339 -6.85 5.47 -34.11
N ASN A 340 -6.13 6.22 -33.28
CA ASN A 340 -4.99 5.69 -32.51
C ASN A 340 -5.38 5.09 -31.15
N LEU A 341 -6.57 5.36 -30.63
CA LEU A 341 -7.02 4.86 -29.33
C LEU A 341 -8.00 3.70 -29.48
N ASP A 342 -8.79 3.72 -30.56
CA ASP A 342 -9.81 2.70 -30.81
C ASP A 342 -9.24 1.39 -31.39
N ASP A 343 -7.95 1.40 -31.82
CA ASP A 343 -7.21 0.20 -32.21
C ASP A 343 -6.76 -0.64 -31.01
N LEU A 344 -6.78 -0.07 -29.77
CA LEU A 344 -6.42 -0.79 -28.56
C LEU A 344 -7.60 -1.65 -28.09
N ASP A 345 -7.43 -2.97 -28.05
CA ASP A 345 -8.40 -3.90 -27.49
C ASP A 345 -8.20 -4.02 -25.96
N LEU A 346 -9.18 -3.54 -25.18
CA LEU A 346 -9.19 -3.64 -23.71
C LEU A 346 -10.02 -4.84 -23.20
N ASN A 347 -10.67 -5.61 -24.08
CA ASN A 347 -11.49 -6.74 -23.67
C ASN A 347 -10.74 -7.79 -22.83
N PRO A 348 -9.45 -8.09 -23.06
CA PRO A 348 -8.70 -8.99 -22.19
C PRO A 348 -8.64 -8.55 -20.71
N LEU A 349 -8.72 -7.24 -20.44
CA LEU A 349 -8.78 -6.71 -19.06
C LEU A 349 -10.16 -6.91 -18.41
N LEU A 350 -11.19 -7.12 -19.23
CA LEU A 350 -12.58 -7.21 -18.78
C LEU A 350 -13.07 -8.66 -18.63
N VAL A 351 -12.21 -9.64 -18.88
CA VAL A 351 -12.56 -11.06 -18.72
C VAL A 351 -12.92 -11.32 -17.26
N GLN A 352 -14.15 -11.74 -17.02
CA GLN A 352 -14.59 -12.18 -15.71
C GLN A 352 -14.22 -13.66 -15.50
N THR A 353 -13.41 -13.90 -14.50
CA THR A 353 -13.08 -15.27 -14.07
C THR A 353 -14.18 -15.77 -13.14
N ASP A 354 -14.67 -16.97 -13.40
CA ASP A 354 -15.64 -17.61 -12.52
C ASP A 354 -14.97 -18.02 -11.20
N PRO A 355 -15.39 -17.49 -10.07
CA PRO A 355 -14.88 -17.89 -8.75
C PRO A 355 -15.45 -19.23 -8.28
N GLY A 356 -16.40 -19.85 -9.00
CA GLY A 356 -17.17 -20.99 -8.52
C GLY A 356 -17.95 -20.62 -7.26
N GLU A 357 -17.79 -21.41 -6.20
CA GLU A 357 -18.42 -21.13 -4.88
C GLU A 357 -17.59 -20.18 -4.00
N ASN A 358 -16.38 -19.79 -4.43
CA ASN A 358 -15.50 -18.91 -3.65
C ASN A 358 -15.92 -17.44 -3.74
N LEU A 359 -15.63 -16.69 -2.69
CA LEU A 359 -15.86 -15.24 -2.67
C LEU A 359 -14.89 -14.53 -3.62
N ARG A 360 -15.40 -13.48 -4.28
CA ARG A 360 -14.62 -12.60 -5.17
C ARG A 360 -13.79 -11.56 -4.42
N PHE A 361 -13.88 -11.52 -3.11
CA PHE A 361 -13.18 -10.57 -2.24
C PHE A 361 -12.91 -11.18 -0.86
N CYS A 362 -12.02 -10.58 -0.10
CA CYS A 362 -11.70 -10.98 1.27
C CYS A 362 -12.73 -10.40 2.24
N LYS A 363 -13.80 -11.16 2.52
CA LYS A 363 -14.93 -10.69 3.33
C LYS A 363 -14.53 -10.30 4.75
N ASP A 364 -13.77 -11.15 5.41
CA ASP A 364 -13.54 -11.04 6.85
C ASP A 364 -12.29 -10.22 7.20
N LYS A 365 -11.44 -9.91 6.23
CA LYS A 365 -10.17 -9.15 6.40
C LYS A 365 -9.36 -9.64 7.60
N LEU A 366 -9.35 -10.96 7.80
CA LEU A 366 -8.66 -11.62 8.90
C LEU A 366 -7.14 -11.54 8.69
N ILE A 367 -6.42 -11.62 9.80
CA ILE A 367 -4.97 -11.84 9.77
C ILE A 367 -4.74 -13.33 9.47
N ASN A 368 -4.12 -13.61 8.33
CA ASN A 368 -3.79 -14.97 7.95
C ASN A 368 -2.79 -15.57 8.94
N LYS A 369 -3.17 -16.71 9.52
CA LYS A 369 -2.25 -17.44 10.39
C LYS A 369 -1.18 -18.12 9.55
N VAL A 370 0.05 -17.99 9.97
CA VAL A 370 1.13 -18.80 9.46
C VAL A 370 0.96 -20.20 10.06
N PRO A 371 1.09 -21.28 9.27
CA PRO A 371 1.03 -22.63 9.81
C PRO A 371 2.10 -22.85 10.88
N ASP A 372 1.81 -23.72 11.83
CA ASP A 372 2.81 -24.18 12.80
C ASP A 372 4.00 -24.76 12.05
N THR A 373 5.19 -24.32 12.41
CA THR A 373 6.42 -24.72 11.73
C THR A 373 7.06 -25.92 12.41
N LEU A 374 7.84 -26.69 11.66
CA LEU A 374 8.67 -27.74 12.25
C LEU A 374 9.61 -27.18 13.32
N ASP A 375 10.11 -25.97 13.13
CA ASP A 375 11.00 -25.28 14.08
C ASP A 375 10.32 -25.01 15.41
N GLU A 376 9.05 -24.63 15.42
CA GLU A 376 8.27 -24.44 16.64
C GLU A 376 8.10 -25.75 17.40
N LYS A 377 7.81 -26.83 16.67
CA LYS A 377 7.74 -28.19 17.24
C LYS A 377 9.10 -28.63 17.80
N ILE A 378 10.18 -28.44 17.05
CA ILE A 378 11.55 -28.74 17.50
C ILE A 378 11.88 -27.94 18.78
N TRP A 379 11.53 -26.66 18.81
CA TRP A 379 11.78 -25.80 19.97
C TRP A 379 11.01 -26.24 21.21
N SER A 380 9.74 -26.60 21.04
CA SER A 380 8.90 -27.14 22.14
C SER A 380 9.49 -28.44 22.67
N ASP A 381 9.80 -29.39 21.79
CA ASP A 381 10.37 -30.70 22.16
C ASP A 381 11.74 -30.54 22.87
N ILE A 382 12.56 -29.62 22.44
CA ILE A 382 13.83 -29.29 23.08
C ILE A 382 13.59 -28.72 24.48
N ASN A 383 12.73 -27.74 24.63
CA ASN A 383 12.50 -27.12 25.94
C ASN A 383 11.85 -28.10 26.96
N GLU A 384 11.02 -29.00 26.49
CA GLU A 384 10.32 -29.97 27.37
C GLU A 384 11.19 -31.18 27.74
N ASN A 385 12.10 -31.60 26.84
CA ASN A 385 12.77 -32.87 26.94
C ASN A 385 14.29 -32.79 27.03
N ILE A 386 14.87 -31.57 27.09
CA ILE A 386 16.33 -31.43 27.13
C ILE A 386 16.90 -31.94 28.47
N ASN A 387 17.81 -32.89 28.41
CA ASN A 387 18.65 -33.25 29.53
C ASN A 387 20.05 -32.69 29.29
N PRO A 388 20.50 -31.66 30.03
CA PRO A 388 21.77 -30.99 29.78
C PRO A 388 23.02 -31.92 29.99
N ASN A 389 22.81 -33.05 30.63
CA ASN A 389 23.90 -34.00 30.92
C ASN A 389 23.92 -35.22 29.98
N SER A 390 23.08 -35.24 28.95
CA SER A 390 22.99 -36.39 28.03
C SER A 390 22.89 -35.89 26.57
N LYS A 391 23.20 -36.81 25.65
CA LYS A 391 22.96 -36.58 24.23
C LYS A 391 21.48 -36.76 23.94
N ASN A 392 20.82 -35.69 23.48
CA ASN A 392 19.41 -35.72 23.09
C ASN A 392 19.30 -35.92 21.58
N ASN A 393 18.45 -36.87 21.15
CA ASN A 393 18.14 -37.12 19.74
C ASN A 393 16.64 -36.96 19.54
N PHE A 394 16.26 -36.13 18.57
CA PHE A 394 14.88 -35.94 18.14
C PHE A 394 14.73 -36.39 16.69
N ASN A 395 13.67 -37.07 16.35
CA ASN A 395 13.38 -37.52 15.00
C ASN A 395 12.04 -36.93 14.55
N TYR A 396 12.03 -36.33 13.37
CA TYR A 396 10.82 -35.74 12.78
C TYR A 396 10.59 -36.34 11.40
N GLU A 397 9.35 -36.63 11.09
CA GLU A 397 8.92 -36.98 9.75
C GLU A 397 8.50 -35.67 9.01
N ILE A 398 9.01 -35.52 7.80
CA ILE A 398 8.65 -34.40 6.91
C ILE A 398 7.67 -34.99 5.89
N GLU A 399 6.44 -34.49 5.92
CA GLU A 399 5.46 -34.76 4.88
C GLU A 399 5.63 -33.76 3.73
N ASN A 400 5.65 -34.26 2.49
CA ASN A 400 5.77 -33.43 1.28
C ASN A 400 4.44 -32.77 0.90
#